data_ba1f5edd4e1fcae414e7488d554c66d6
#
_entry.id   ba1f5edd4e1fcae414e7488d554c66d6
#
_cell.length_a   1.000
_cell.length_b   1.000
_cell.length_c   1.000
_cell.angle_alpha   90.00
_cell.angle_beta   90.00
_cell.angle_gamma   90.00
#
_symmetry.space_group_name_H-M   'P 1'
#
loop_
_entity.id
_entity.type
_entity.pdbx_description
1 polymer ?
#
loop_
_entity_poly.entity_id
_entity_poly.type
_entity_poly.pdbx_seq_one_letter_code
_entity_poly.pdbx_strand_id
1 'polypeptide(L)'
;LGDAYKRQYSTFARGLSLTNYHPKNFMDILVDQWWRIDRALTLEDTYQSGKVAYLDSIRNGVTTVFDHHASYGEITGSLTQLSNAADELGIRTCLCCEVSDRDGEQKMREAVQENAAFIKASSLRNDDMQKAMMGMHAAFTLSDASLDLCAANTPDGIGYHIHIAEDLADVHDSLKKYGKPIVNRLFDLGILGKQTMAGHCIHIGPHEMELLRDTDTMVVTNPESNMGNAVGCPPAMRMFNEYGILMGLGTDGYTNDVTESYKVGNVIHKHHLADPNAAWAEIPTMLFDNNPQMANRYFKTKLGVLEPNAAADVIIVDYHGPTPMTKENYNMHILFGMNGGMVTDTVINLSLIHI
;
A
#
# COMPACT_ATOMS: atom_id res chain seq x y z
N LEU A 1 -14.08 -0.10 -4.10
CA LEU A 1 -13.08 -0.50 -3.06
C LEU A 1 -11.77 0.23 -3.29
N GLY A 2 -11.03 0.53 -2.21
CA GLY A 2 -9.69 1.11 -2.28
C GLY A 2 -8.64 0.11 -1.78
N ASP A 3 -7.53 -0.03 -2.53
CA ASP A 3 -6.33 -0.73 -2.08
C ASP A 3 -5.36 0.31 -1.52
N ALA A 4 -5.20 0.34 -0.20
CA ALA A 4 -4.43 1.37 0.48
C ALA A 4 -2.91 1.17 0.36
N TYR A 5 -2.45 0.01 -0.10
CA TYR A 5 -1.05 -0.25 -0.38
C TYR A 5 -0.87 -1.39 -1.38
N LYS A 6 -0.38 -1.06 -2.56
CA LYS A 6 -0.12 -1.97 -3.68
C LYS A 6 1.33 -1.89 -4.13
N ARG A 7 1.86 -3.00 -4.65
CA ARG A 7 3.14 -3.06 -5.39
C ARG A 7 2.89 -3.74 -6.74
N GLN A 8 2.41 -2.99 -7.72
CA GLN A 8 1.97 -3.52 -9.01
C GLN A 8 3.10 -4.19 -9.82
N TYR A 9 4.36 -3.74 -9.68
CA TYR A 9 5.50 -4.33 -10.41
C TYR A 9 5.71 -5.82 -10.08
N SER A 10 5.18 -6.29 -8.95
CA SER A 10 5.19 -7.69 -8.54
C SER A 10 4.31 -8.60 -9.41
N THR A 11 3.46 -8.01 -10.27
CA THR A 11 2.51 -8.79 -11.10
C THR A 11 3.22 -9.84 -11.94
N PHE A 12 4.38 -9.53 -12.52
CA PHE A 12 5.16 -10.48 -13.30
C PHE A 12 6.02 -11.45 -12.48
N ALA A 13 6.05 -11.28 -11.15
CA ALA A 13 6.64 -12.29 -10.27
C ALA A 13 5.73 -13.52 -10.09
N ARG A 14 4.43 -13.39 -10.39
CA ARG A 14 3.46 -14.49 -10.27
C ARG A 14 3.83 -15.63 -11.22
N GLY A 15 4.16 -16.78 -10.63
CA GLY A 15 4.57 -17.95 -11.39
C GLY A 15 5.97 -17.86 -11.98
N LEU A 16 6.76 -16.84 -11.68
CA LEU A 16 8.15 -16.73 -12.10
C LEU A 16 9.01 -17.76 -11.38
N SER A 17 9.68 -18.61 -12.15
CA SER A 17 10.65 -19.56 -11.61
C SER A 17 12.03 -18.90 -11.50
N LEU A 18 12.43 -18.57 -10.29
CA LEU A 18 13.75 -18.02 -10.02
C LEU A 18 14.78 -19.13 -9.85
N THR A 19 15.90 -19.03 -10.56
CA THR A 19 17.03 -19.95 -10.40
C THR A 19 17.80 -19.63 -9.12
N ASN A 20 18.23 -20.68 -8.39
CA ASN A 20 18.98 -20.56 -7.15
C ASN A 20 18.26 -19.75 -6.04
N TYR A 21 16.94 -19.87 -5.97
CA TYR A 21 16.11 -19.20 -4.98
C TYR A 21 15.78 -20.15 -3.83
N HIS A 22 16.43 -19.94 -2.69
CA HIS A 22 16.27 -20.75 -1.46
C HIS A 22 16.29 -19.85 -0.22
N PRO A 23 15.32 -18.93 -0.06
CA PRO A 23 15.33 -17.95 1.03
C PRO A 23 15.20 -18.63 2.39
N LYS A 24 15.94 -18.16 3.37
CA LYS A 24 15.90 -18.62 4.76
C LYS A 24 15.29 -17.58 5.71
N ASN A 25 15.18 -16.35 5.24
CA ASN A 25 14.67 -15.21 5.99
C ASN A 25 14.18 -14.13 5.03
N PHE A 26 13.59 -13.07 5.57
CA PHE A 26 13.06 -11.96 4.80
C PHE A 26 14.12 -11.26 3.93
N MET A 27 15.34 -11.07 4.45
CA MET A 27 16.41 -10.43 3.68
C MET A 27 16.78 -11.22 2.42
N ASP A 28 16.76 -12.57 2.49
CA ASP A 28 16.99 -13.41 1.33
C ASP A 28 15.87 -13.22 0.29
N ILE A 29 14.60 -13.05 0.73
CA ILE A 29 13.47 -12.75 -0.15
C ILE A 29 13.67 -11.42 -0.86
N LEU A 30 14.10 -10.38 -0.14
CA LEU A 30 14.38 -9.07 -0.74
C LEU A 30 15.52 -9.17 -1.77
N VAL A 31 16.67 -9.72 -1.38
CA VAL A 31 17.88 -9.74 -2.20
C VAL A 31 17.74 -10.68 -3.41
N ASP A 32 17.21 -11.90 -3.19
CA ASP A 32 17.21 -12.97 -4.19
C ASP A 32 15.95 -12.98 -5.07
N GLN A 33 14.90 -12.24 -4.69
CA GLN A 33 13.68 -12.14 -5.48
C GLN A 33 13.39 -10.69 -5.86
N TRP A 34 12.97 -9.84 -4.94
CA TRP A 34 12.41 -8.54 -5.26
C TRP A 34 13.43 -7.59 -5.89
N TRP A 35 14.65 -7.50 -5.34
CA TRP A 35 15.71 -6.65 -5.90
C TRP A 35 16.32 -7.19 -7.19
N ARG A 36 16.16 -8.49 -7.48
CA ARG A 36 16.52 -9.04 -8.79
C ARG A 36 15.49 -8.69 -9.86
N ILE A 37 14.21 -8.76 -9.50
CA ILE A 37 13.11 -8.41 -10.41
C ILE A 37 13.17 -6.93 -10.76
N ASP A 38 13.21 -6.05 -9.76
CA ASP A 38 13.13 -4.60 -10.00
C ASP A 38 14.36 -4.05 -10.77
N ARG A 39 15.53 -4.65 -10.60
CA ARG A 39 16.72 -4.33 -11.42
C ARG A 39 16.62 -4.79 -12.87
N ALA A 40 15.73 -5.71 -13.18
CA ALA A 40 15.54 -6.23 -14.53
C ALA A 40 14.42 -5.49 -15.30
N LEU A 41 13.56 -4.72 -14.60
CA LEU A 41 12.43 -4.04 -15.22
C LEU A 41 12.88 -2.89 -16.11
N THR A 42 12.37 -2.89 -17.35
CA THR A 42 12.42 -1.75 -18.25
C THR A 42 11.19 -0.86 -18.10
N LEU A 43 11.17 0.30 -18.75
CA LEU A 43 9.98 1.15 -18.80
C LEU A 43 8.78 0.46 -19.45
N GLU A 44 9.02 -0.37 -20.48
CA GLU A 44 7.96 -1.17 -21.11
C GLU A 44 7.42 -2.22 -20.14
N ASP A 45 8.27 -2.93 -19.41
CA ASP A 45 7.84 -3.90 -18.39
C ASP A 45 7.02 -3.20 -17.28
N THR A 46 7.44 -2.00 -16.88
CA THR A 46 6.72 -1.18 -15.90
C THR A 46 5.31 -0.81 -16.40
N TYR A 47 5.19 -0.36 -17.65
CA TYR A 47 3.91 -0.05 -18.27
C TYR A 47 3.00 -1.29 -18.34
N GLN A 48 3.51 -2.40 -18.86
CA GLN A 48 2.74 -3.63 -18.99
C GLN A 48 2.34 -4.25 -17.65
N SER A 49 3.23 -4.22 -16.65
CA SER A 49 2.91 -4.69 -15.31
C SER A 49 1.81 -3.82 -14.65
N GLY A 50 1.88 -2.51 -14.86
CA GLY A 50 0.83 -1.58 -14.45
C GLY A 50 -0.52 -1.92 -15.09
N LYS A 51 -0.55 -2.11 -16.41
CA LYS A 51 -1.79 -2.49 -17.12
C LYS A 51 -2.40 -3.77 -16.59
N VAL A 52 -1.60 -4.82 -16.42
CA VAL A 52 -2.10 -6.12 -15.92
C VAL A 52 -2.60 -5.99 -14.48
N ALA A 53 -1.84 -5.33 -13.61
CA ALA A 53 -2.24 -5.15 -12.21
C ALA A 53 -3.51 -4.32 -12.07
N TYR A 54 -3.61 -3.21 -12.78
CA TYR A 54 -4.76 -2.32 -12.70
C TYR A 54 -6.02 -2.94 -13.32
N LEU A 55 -5.88 -3.65 -14.44
CA LEU A 55 -6.98 -4.41 -15.03
C LEU A 55 -7.51 -5.48 -14.07
N ASP A 56 -6.60 -6.22 -13.43
CA ASP A 56 -6.94 -7.24 -12.44
C ASP A 56 -7.61 -6.61 -11.19
N SER A 57 -7.09 -5.46 -10.73
CA SER A 57 -7.69 -4.69 -9.64
C SER A 57 -9.11 -4.24 -9.98
N ILE A 58 -9.35 -3.69 -11.18
CA ILE A 58 -10.68 -3.28 -11.66
C ILE A 58 -11.63 -4.48 -11.71
N ARG A 59 -11.16 -5.63 -12.22
CA ARG A 59 -11.95 -6.87 -12.24
C ARG A 59 -12.40 -7.34 -10.87
N ASN A 60 -11.60 -7.07 -9.85
CA ASN A 60 -11.90 -7.39 -8.47
C ASN A 60 -12.57 -6.23 -7.70
N GLY A 61 -13.05 -5.20 -8.42
CA GLY A 61 -13.82 -4.10 -7.85
C GLY A 61 -12.98 -3.04 -7.14
N VAL A 62 -11.67 -2.99 -7.36
CA VAL A 62 -10.81 -1.94 -6.82
C VAL A 62 -10.88 -0.71 -7.74
N THR A 63 -11.20 0.45 -7.18
CA THR A 63 -11.39 1.71 -7.91
C THR A 63 -10.30 2.73 -7.65
N THR A 64 -9.54 2.57 -6.57
CA THR A 64 -8.44 3.45 -6.17
C THR A 64 -7.28 2.64 -5.63
N VAL A 65 -6.06 2.93 -6.08
CA VAL A 65 -4.84 2.21 -5.69
C VAL A 65 -3.79 3.20 -5.21
N PHE A 66 -3.19 2.94 -4.05
CA PHE A 66 -1.94 3.57 -3.61
C PHE A 66 -0.79 2.62 -3.95
N ASP A 67 0.04 3.01 -4.92
CA ASP A 67 1.04 2.11 -5.51
C ASP A 67 2.46 2.53 -5.16
N HIS A 68 3.18 1.62 -4.51
CA HIS A 68 4.58 1.77 -4.13
C HIS A 68 5.46 1.03 -5.13
N HIS A 69 5.91 1.74 -6.16
CA HIS A 69 6.64 1.17 -7.30
C HIS A 69 8.14 1.04 -7.05
N ALA A 70 8.76 0.02 -7.63
CA ALA A 70 10.21 -0.14 -7.74
C ALA A 70 10.61 -0.68 -9.10
N SER A 71 11.53 0.01 -9.80
CA SER A 71 12.15 -0.41 -11.07
C SER A 71 13.57 0.15 -11.17
N TYR A 72 14.50 -0.48 -10.46
CA TYR A 72 15.89 -0.02 -10.40
C TYR A 72 16.68 -0.28 -11.70
N GLY A 73 16.13 -1.06 -12.65
CA GLY A 73 16.61 -1.15 -14.01
C GLY A 73 16.49 0.19 -14.74
N GLU A 74 15.27 0.73 -14.79
CA GLU A 74 14.95 2.02 -15.40
C GLU A 74 14.03 2.81 -14.46
N ILE A 75 14.59 3.78 -13.71
CA ILE A 75 13.87 4.58 -12.73
C ILE A 75 13.17 5.76 -13.39
N THR A 76 13.96 6.59 -14.12
CA THR A 76 13.45 7.83 -14.72
C THR A 76 12.35 7.54 -15.76
N GLY A 77 11.17 8.09 -15.53
CA GLY A 77 9.99 7.89 -16.38
C GLY A 77 9.09 6.73 -15.94
N SER A 78 9.47 5.93 -14.94
CA SER A 78 8.70 4.77 -14.48
C SER A 78 7.32 5.16 -13.97
N LEU A 79 7.20 6.22 -13.17
CA LEU A 79 5.91 6.72 -12.69
C LEU A 79 5.04 7.27 -13.83
N THR A 80 5.66 7.83 -14.87
CA THR A 80 4.92 8.24 -16.09
C THR A 80 4.34 7.03 -16.80
N GLN A 81 5.05 5.91 -16.88
CA GLN A 81 4.53 4.67 -17.47
C GLN A 81 3.33 4.13 -16.70
N LEU A 82 3.39 4.14 -15.37
CA LEU A 82 2.25 3.74 -14.53
C LEU A 82 1.07 4.70 -14.67
N SER A 83 1.34 6.00 -14.71
CA SER A 83 0.34 7.03 -14.98
C SER A 83 -0.39 6.79 -16.30
N ASN A 84 0.35 6.49 -17.37
CA ASN A 84 -0.22 6.18 -18.67
C ASN A 84 -1.09 4.91 -18.64
N ALA A 85 -0.63 3.86 -17.97
CA ALA A 85 -1.40 2.64 -17.78
C ALA A 85 -2.70 2.88 -17.00
N ALA A 86 -2.63 3.71 -15.95
CA ALA A 86 -3.79 4.08 -15.15
C ALA A 86 -4.80 4.93 -15.96
N ASP A 87 -4.33 5.88 -16.77
CA ASP A 87 -5.16 6.72 -17.63
C ASP A 87 -5.88 5.88 -18.70
N GLU A 88 -5.16 4.94 -19.34
CA GLU A 88 -5.75 4.06 -20.36
C GLU A 88 -6.90 3.20 -19.80
N LEU A 89 -6.76 2.74 -18.55
CA LEU A 89 -7.75 1.88 -17.90
C LEU A 89 -8.79 2.66 -17.07
N GLY A 90 -8.56 3.95 -16.83
CA GLY A 90 -9.49 4.78 -16.06
C GLY A 90 -9.51 4.50 -14.56
N ILE A 91 -8.44 3.94 -13.99
CA ILE A 91 -8.35 3.68 -12.54
C ILE A 91 -7.72 4.88 -11.81
N ARG A 92 -8.23 5.16 -10.60
CA ARG A 92 -7.68 6.21 -9.75
C ARG A 92 -6.43 5.72 -9.04
N THR A 93 -5.34 6.54 -9.05
CA THR A 93 -4.05 6.14 -8.47
C THR A 93 -3.40 7.24 -7.63
N CYS A 94 -2.68 6.84 -6.57
CA CYS A 94 -1.69 7.65 -5.90
C CYS A 94 -0.36 6.91 -5.99
N LEU A 95 0.61 7.47 -6.72
CA LEU A 95 1.83 6.77 -7.11
C LEU A 95 3.06 7.31 -6.39
N CYS A 96 4.02 6.43 -6.10
CA CYS A 96 5.36 6.79 -5.68
C CYS A 96 6.39 5.76 -6.15
N CYS A 97 7.64 6.21 -6.29
CA CYS A 97 8.79 5.37 -6.62
C CYS A 97 9.65 5.16 -5.39
N GLU A 98 10.05 3.93 -5.12
CA GLU A 98 10.90 3.55 -4.00
C GLU A 98 12.27 4.20 -4.07
N VAL A 99 12.61 5.06 -3.08
CA VAL A 99 13.97 5.57 -2.88
C VAL A 99 14.72 4.63 -1.94
N SER A 100 15.96 4.27 -2.29
CA SER A 100 16.81 3.38 -1.49
C SER A 100 18.29 3.60 -1.82
N ASP A 101 19.17 3.44 -0.83
CA ASP A 101 20.63 3.55 -0.98
C ASP A 101 21.28 2.25 -1.52
N ARG A 102 20.51 1.16 -1.65
CA ARG A 102 20.99 -0.19 -1.96
C ARG A 102 21.79 -0.33 -3.27
N ASP A 103 21.49 0.52 -4.26
CA ASP A 103 22.17 0.54 -5.55
C ASP A 103 23.04 1.78 -5.75
N GLY A 104 23.41 2.43 -4.64
CA GLY A 104 24.33 3.56 -4.60
C GLY A 104 23.65 4.92 -4.77
N GLU A 105 24.43 5.97 -4.50
CA GLU A 105 23.97 7.36 -4.43
C GLU A 105 23.32 7.84 -5.74
N GLN A 106 23.86 7.46 -6.90
CA GLN A 106 23.31 7.88 -8.18
C GLN A 106 21.87 7.40 -8.37
N LYS A 107 21.60 6.10 -8.12
CA LYS A 107 20.26 5.52 -8.25
C LYS A 107 19.30 6.08 -7.20
N MET A 108 19.78 6.31 -5.98
CA MET A 108 18.99 6.94 -4.94
C MET A 108 18.55 8.36 -5.37
N ARG A 109 19.47 9.19 -5.87
CA ARG A 109 19.15 10.54 -6.37
C ARG A 109 18.22 10.51 -7.56
N GLU A 110 18.38 9.56 -8.48
CA GLU A 110 17.49 9.34 -9.62
C GLU A 110 16.06 9.05 -9.15
N ALA A 111 15.88 8.19 -8.15
CA ALA A 111 14.56 7.87 -7.58
C ALA A 111 13.92 9.07 -6.84
N VAL A 112 14.71 9.90 -6.13
CA VAL A 112 14.22 11.16 -5.55
C VAL A 112 13.71 12.11 -6.65
N GLN A 113 14.48 12.25 -7.74
CA GLN A 113 14.11 13.11 -8.87
C GLN A 113 12.85 12.61 -9.60
N GLU A 114 12.69 11.29 -9.78
CA GLU A 114 11.50 10.70 -10.36
C GLU A 114 10.24 11.03 -9.54
N ASN A 115 10.30 10.83 -8.21
CA ASN A 115 9.20 11.23 -7.34
C ASN A 115 8.90 12.72 -7.44
N ALA A 116 9.91 13.58 -7.33
CA ALA A 116 9.74 15.05 -7.38
C ALA A 116 9.13 15.51 -8.72
N ALA A 117 9.58 14.92 -9.82
CA ALA A 117 9.05 15.21 -11.16
C ALA A 117 7.57 14.78 -11.27
N PHE A 118 7.25 13.59 -10.78
CA PHE A 118 5.88 13.08 -10.83
C PHE A 118 4.93 13.81 -9.85
N ILE A 119 5.38 14.18 -8.66
CA ILE A 119 4.62 15.04 -7.73
C ILE A 119 4.23 16.35 -8.43
N LYS A 120 5.19 16.98 -9.11
CA LYS A 120 4.91 18.19 -9.89
C LYS A 120 3.92 17.94 -11.02
N ALA A 121 4.11 16.87 -11.81
CA ALA A 121 3.25 16.55 -12.94
C ALA A 121 1.80 16.25 -12.48
N SER A 122 1.63 15.43 -11.43
CA SER A 122 0.32 15.07 -10.89
C SER A 122 -0.41 16.27 -10.28
N SER A 123 0.31 17.26 -9.71
CA SER A 123 -0.28 18.48 -9.15
C SER A 123 -0.93 19.38 -10.18
N LEU A 124 -0.51 19.28 -11.44
CA LEU A 124 -1.06 20.05 -12.56
C LEU A 124 -2.33 19.42 -13.18
N ARG A 125 -2.67 18.19 -12.76
CA ARG A 125 -3.89 17.51 -13.24
C ARG A 125 -5.14 18.10 -12.62
N ASN A 126 -6.19 18.25 -13.41
CA ASN A 126 -7.48 18.80 -12.98
C ASN A 126 -8.59 17.74 -12.85
N ASP A 127 -8.28 16.48 -13.20
CA ASP A 127 -9.26 15.39 -13.24
C ASP A 127 -9.44 14.66 -11.91
N ASP A 128 -8.62 14.96 -10.92
CA ASP A 128 -8.60 14.31 -9.59
C ASP A 128 -8.43 12.77 -9.64
N MET A 129 -7.84 12.26 -10.73
CA MET A 129 -7.64 10.82 -10.94
C MET A 129 -6.27 10.33 -10.51
N GLN A 130 -5.27 11.21 -10.45
CA GLN A 130 -3.91 10.81 -10.06
C GLN A 130 -3.32 11.77 -9.04
N LYS A 131 -2.67 11.20 -8.04
CA LYS A 131 -1.91 11.87 -6.99
C LYS A 131 -0.52 11.24 -6.86
N ALA A 132 0.31 11.84 -6.04
CA ALA A 132 1.65 11.36 -5.78
C ALA A 132 2.02 11.47 -4.31
N MET A 133 2.97 10.64 -3.92
CA MET A 133 3.67 10.69 -2.63
C MET A 133 5.18 10.66 -2.90
N MET A 134 6.00 10.94 -1.90
CA MET A 134 7.43 10.62 -1.94
C MET A 134 7.60 9.18 -1.44
N GLY A 135 8.01 8.26 -2.33
CA GLY A 135 8.26 6.87 -1.99
C GLY A 135 9.61 6.68 -1.31
N MET A 136 9.64 5.92 -0.23
CA MET A 136 10.84 5.52 0.50
C MET A 136 10.76 4.03 0.77
N HIS A 137 11.85 3.28 0.54
CA HIS A 137 11.81 1.83 0.77
C HIS A 137 11.57 1.52 2.25
N ALA A 138 12.63 1.48 3.05
CA ALA A 138 12.55 1.15 4.47
C ALA A 138 13.71 1.81 5.21
N ALA A 139 13.60 1.94 6.53
CA ALA A 139 14.58 2.63 7.35
C ALA A 139 15.99 2.04 7.24
N PHE A 140 16.14 0.71 7.09
CA PHE A 140 17.43 0.05 6.99
C PHE A 140 18.14 0.23 5.64
N THR A 141 17.43 0.65 4.61
CA THR A 141 17.99 0.90 3.27
C THR A 141 18.18 2.38 2.97
N LEU A 142 17.98 3.26 3.96
CA LEU A 142 18.07 4.71 3.82
C LEU A 142 18.93 5.30 4.94
N SER A 143 19.93 6.08 4.55
CA SER A 143 20.67 6.93 5.47
C SER A 143 19.86 8.16 5.89
N ASP A 144 20.25 8.83 6.99
CA ASP A 144 19.63 10.10 7.38
C ASP A 144 19.75 11.15 6.27
N ALA A 145 20.93 11.19 5.60
CA ALA A 145 21.14 12.09 4.47
C ALA A 145 20.20 11.83 3.29
N SER A 146 19.85 10.56 3.03
CA SER A 146 18.89 10.20 1.98
C SER A 146 17.45 10.54 2.38
N LEU A 147 17.10 10.36 3.66
CA LEU A 147 15.81 10.81 4.21
C LEU A 147 15.67 12.33 4.17
N ASP A 148 16.71 13.07 4.56
CA ASP A 148 16.75 14.54 4.45
C ASP A 148 16.61 15.00 3.00
N LEU A 149 17.25 14.31 2.05
CA LEU A 149 17.14 14.63 0.63
C LEU A 149 15.72 14.40 0.11
N CYS A 150 15.05 13.32 0.52
CA CYS A 150 13.65 13.08 0.22
C CYS A 150 12.78 14.22 0.78
N ALA A 151 12.98 14.58 2.05
CA ALA A 151 12.23 15.66 2.69
C ALA A 151 12.44 17.01 1.97
N ALA A 152 13.67 17.34 1.60
CA ALA A 152 13.99 18.58 0.87
C ALA A 152 13.39 18.65 -0.53
N ASN A 153 12.99 17.51 -1.13
CA ASN A 153 12.36 17.43 -2.46
C ASN A 153 10.85 17.13 -2.38
N THR A 154 10.26 17.15 -1.19
CA THR A 154 8.83 16.92 -0.97
C THR A 154 8.14 18.25 -0.64
N PRO A 155 7.23 18.75 -1.49
CA PRO A 155 6.49 19.97 -1.20
C PRO A 155 5.55 19.82 -0.01
N ASP A 156 5.22 20.93 0.64
CA ASP A 156 4.22 20.97 1.70
C ASP A 156 2.89 20.35 1.25
N GLY A 157 2.29 19.54 2.14
CA GLY A 157 1.03 18.85 1.87
C GLY A 157 1.16 17.53 1.11
N ILE A 158 2.38 17.14 0.71
CA ILE A 158 2.69 15.81 0.18
C ILE A 158 3.32 14.99 1.30
N GLY A 159 2.89 13.74 1.44
CA GLY A 159 3.44 12.83 2.44
C GLY A 159 4.36 11.77 1.85
N TYR A 160 4.74 10.86 2.72
CA TYR A 160 5.68 9.78 2.42
C TYR A 160 4.98 8.44 2.43
N HIS A 161 5.45 7.51 1.60
CA HIS A 161 5.06 6.11 1.68
C HIS A 161 6.30 5.27 1.96
N ILE A 162 6.35 4.63 3.13
CA ILE A 162 7.54 3.94 3.63
C ILE A 162 7.16 2.64 4.35
N HIS A 163 7.97 1.58 4.19
CA HIS A 163 7.87 0.36 5.00
C HIS A 163 8.49 0.61 6.37
N ILE A 164 7.78 0.25 7.43
CA ILE A 164 8.23 0.46 8.81
C ILE A 164 8.19 -0.86 9.57
N ALA A 165 9.34 -1.29 10.08
CA ALA A 165 9.47 -2.44 10.96
C ALA A 165 8.72 -3.68 10.43
N GLU A 166 8.85 -3.96 9.12
CA GLU A 166 8.28 -5.15 8.51
C GLU A 166 8.94 -6.42 9.05
N ASP A 167 10.28 -6.40 9.18
CA ASP A 167 11.06 -7.50 9.76
C ASP A 167 11.97 -6.99 10.89
N LEU A 168 12.38 -7.88 11.78
CA LEU A 168 13.31 -7.58 12.87
C LEU A 168 14.67 -7.07 12.37
N ALA A 169 15.08 -7.42 11.14
CA ALA A 169 16.31 -6.91 10.55
C ALA A 169 16.28 -5.38 10.44
N ASP A 170 15.15 -4.78 10.08
CA ASP A 170 14.96 -3.32 10.03
C ASP A 170 15.09 -2.70 11.43
N VAL A 171 14.44 -3.30 12.44
CA VAL A 171 14.52 -2.86 13.84
C VAL A 171 15.96 -2.90 14.37
N HIS A 172 16.65 -4.02 14.15
CA HIS A 172 18.02 -4.22 14.61
C HIS A 172 19.01 -3.27 13.92
N ASP A 173 18.81 -3.01 12.62
CA ASP A 173 19.63 -2.07 11.86
C ASP A 173 19.51 -0.65 12.43
N SER A 174 18.29 -0.18 12.68
CA SER A 174 18.03 1.14 13.25
C SER A 174 18.66 1.29 14.64
N LEU A 175 18.45 0.32 15.52
CA LEU A 175 19.06 0.33 16.85
C LEU A 175 20.59 0.31 16.79
N LYS A 176 21.18 -0.51 15.91
CA LYS A 176 22.62 -0.64 15.76
C LYS A 176 23.29 0.60 15.19
N LYS A 177 22.71 1.20 14.16
CA LYS A 177 23.32 2.34 13.44
C LYS A 177 23.02 3.67 14.11
N TYR A 178 21.80 3.86 14.61
CA TYR A 178 21.28 5.15 15.06
C TYR A 178 20.95 5.19 16.56
N GLY A 179 20.98 4.03 17.26
CA GLY A 179 20.64 3.94 18.68
C GLY A 179 19.18 4.23 19.01
N LYS A 180 18.30 4.19 18.00
CA LYS A 180 16.87 4.57 18.11
C LYS A 180 15.96 3.52 17.48
N PRO A 181 14.73 3.31 18.01
CA PRO A 181 13.66 2.62 17.32
C PRO A 181 13.32 3.33 16.00
N ILE A 182 12.76 2.60 15.03
CA ILE A 182 12.54 3.11 13.67
C ILE A 182 11.60 4.31 13.65
N VAL A 183 10.45 4.20 14.32
CA VAL A 183 9.45 5.28 14.33
C VAL A 183 9.98 6.54 15.01
N ASN A 184 10.81 6.38 16.09
CA ASN A 184 11.50 7.50 16.73
C ASN A 184 12.48 8.20 15.78
N ARG A 185 13.27 7.42 15.01
CA ARG A 185 14.18 7.96 14.00
C ARG A 185 13.44 8.77 12.94
N LEU A 186 12.37 8.21 12.39
CA LEU A 186 11.54 8.86 11.37
C LEU A 186 10.81 10.10 11.91
N PHE A 187 10.39 10.06 13.18
CA PHE A 187 9.80 11.22 13.87
C PHE A 187 10.80 12.38 13.98
N ASP A 188 12.03 12.10 14.44
CA ASP A 188 13.08 13.10 14.58
C ASP A 188 13.48 13.76 13.25
N LEU A 189 13.34 13.03 12.14
CA LEU A 189 13.60 13.51 10.77
C LEU A 189 12.40 14.16 10.08
N GLY A 190 11.24 14.29 10.79
CA GLY A 190 10.05 14.94 10.25
C GLY A 190 9.34 14.15 9.14
N ILE A 191 9.56 12.83 9.06
CA ILE A 191 8.94 11.97 8.03
C ILE A 191 7.50 11.59 8.39
N LEU A 192 7.18 11.51 9.68
CA LEU A 192 5.84 11.16 10.14
C LEU A 192 4.88 12.34 10.01
N GLY A 193 3.61 12.06 9.76
CA GLY A 193 2.58 13.09 9.67
C GLY A 193 1.32 12.61 8.98
N LYS A 194 0.31 13.47 8.96
CA LYS A 194 -1.03 13.18 8.47
C LYS A 194 -1.08 12.64 7.04
N GLN A 195 -0.15 13.06 6.17
CA GLN A 195 -0.08 12.60 4.78
C GLN A 195 0.86 11.39 4.61
N THR A 196 1.54 10.93 5.67
CA THR A 196 2.45 9.79 5.59
C THR A 196 1.71 8.48 5.76
N MET A 197 2.07 7.51 4.93
CA MET A 197 1.58 6.13 4.95
C MET A 197 2.71 5.19 5.37
N ALA A 198 2.55 4.58 6.54
CA ALA A 198 3.46 3.61 7.13
C ALA A 198 2.99 2.20 6.79
N GLY A 199 3.75 1.48 5.95
CA GLY A 199 3.45 0.09 5.61
C GLY A 199 3.85 -0.87 6.74
N HIS A 200 3.06 -1.91 6.96
CA HIS A 200 3.27 -3.05 7.86
C HIS A 200 3.24 -2.75 9.36
N CYS A 201 4.22 -2.03 9.92
CA CYS A 201 4.34 -1.72 11.35
C CYS A 201 4.22 -2.98 12.25
N ILE A 202 4.94 -4.08 11.88
CA ILE A 202 4.81 -5.38 12.56
C ILE A 202 5.55 -5.38 13.89
N HIS A 203 6.81 -4.94 13.89
CA HIS A 203 7.72 -5.04 15.04
C HIS A 203 7.92 -3.69 15.73
N ILE A 204 6.82 -3.02 16.09
CA ILE A 204 6.84 -1.72 16.79
C ILE A 204 6.39 -1.85 18.24
N GLY A 205 6.95 -0.99 19.10
CA GLY A 205 6.63 -0.93 20.52
C GLY A 205 5.54 0.10 20.88
N PRO A 206 5.09 0.11 22.15
CA PRO A 206 4.04 1.03 22.62
C PRO A 206 4.35 2.51 22.36
N HIS A 207 5.57 2.95 22.63
CA HIS A 207 5.98 4.33 22.40
C HIS A 207 5.99 4.71 20.90
N GLU A 208 6.34 3.77 20.04
CA GLU A 208 6.27 3.99 18.59
C GLU A 208 4.81 4.12 18.11
N MET A 209 3.87 3.36 18.71
CA MET A 209 2.44 3.51 18.45
C MET A 209 1.91 4.88 18.91
N GLU A 210 2.40 5.41 20.05
CA GLU A 210 2.09 6.76 20.51
C GLU A 210 2.52 7.82 19.50
N LEU A 211 3.75 7.71 18.96
CA LEU A 211 4.26 8.63 17.97
C LEU A 211 3.45 8.59 16.66
N LEU A 212 3.06 7.40 16.18
CA LEU A 212 2.21 7.26 15.00
C LEU A 212 0.83 7.90 15.21
N ARG A 213 0.23 7.72 16.39
CA ARG A 213 -1.03 8.36 16.78
C ARG A 213 -0.88 9.89 16.83
N ASP A 214 0.13 10.38 17.55
CA ASP A 214 0.29 11.81 17.86
C ASP A 214 0.65 12.61 16.60
N THR A 215 1.26 11.99 15.61
CA THR A 215 1.54 12.57 14.29
C THR A 215 0.41 12.37 13.27
N ASP A 216 -0.69 11.69 13.65
CA ASP A 216 -1.80 11.33 12.75
C ASP A 216 -1.32 10.56 11.50
N THR A 217 -0.25 9.77 11.63
CA THR A 217 0.32 8.94 10.55
C THR A 217 -0.62 7.78 10.23
N MET A 218 -0.89 7.56 8.94
CA MET A 218 -1.69 6.42 8.47
C MET A 218 -0.86 5.14 8.52
N VAL A 219 -1.45 4.06 8.98
CA VAL A 219 -0.81 2.73 8.98
C VAL A 219 -1.58 1.79 8.07
N VAL A 220 -0.89 1.05 7.19
CA VAL A 220 -1.52 0.05 6.33
C VAL A 220 -0.97 -1.33 6.64
N THR A 221 -1.87 -2.26 6.96
CA THR A 221 -1.52 -3.67 7.12
C THR A 221 -1.79 -4.46 5.84
N ASN A 222 -0.87 -5.36 5.50
CA ASN A 222 -0.90 -6.20 4.30
C ASN A 222 -0.87 -7.68 4.72
N PRO A 223 -2.01 -8.26 5.14
CA PRO A 223 -2.03 -9.56 5.84
C PRO A 223 -1.37 -10.69 5.06
N GLU A 224 -1.66 -10.82 3.77
CA GLU A 224 -1.12 -11.88 2.94
C GLU A 224 0.37 -11.73 2.68
N SER A 225 0.83 -10.49 2.45
CA SER A 225 2.25 -10.20 2.29
C SER A 225 3.03 -10.51 3.57
N ASN A 226 2.51 -10.06 4.72
CA ASN A 226 3.12 -10.35 6.02
C ASN A 226 3.27 -11.86 6.28
N MET A 227 2.24 -12.63 5.94
CA MET A 227 2.25 -14.09 6.09
C MET A 227 3.19 -14.77 5.09
N GLY A 228 3.13 -14.37 3.82
CA GLY A 228 3.93 -14.97 2.77
C GLY A 228 5.42 -14.67 2.89
N ASN A 229 5.77 -13.48 3.38
CA ASN A 229 7.14 -13.11 3.72
C ASN A 229 7.58 -13.68 5.07
N ALA A 230 6.69 -14.33 5.81
CA ALA A 230 6.93 -14.93 7.14
C ALA A 230 7.49 -13.93 8.17
N VAL A 231 7.09 -12.65 8.09
CA VAL A 231 7.59 -11.57 8.94
C VAL A 231 6.80 -11.39 10.24
N GLY A 232 5.66 -12.04 10.35
CA GLY A 232 4.82 -11.99 11.56
C GLY A 232 3.48 -11.31 11.37
N CYS A 233 2.79 -11.08 12.50
CA CYS A 233 1.50 -10.41 12.53
C CYS A 233 1.64 -9.07 13.28
N PRO A 234 1.23 -7.93 12.70
CA PRO A 234 1.30 -6.66 13.38
C PRO A 234 0.37 -6.60 14.58
N PRO A 235 0.64 -5.77 15.58
CA PRO A 235 -0.26 -5.52 16.71
C PRO A 235 -1.46 -4.65 16.29
N ALA A 236 -2.07 -4.97 15.13
CA ALA A 236 -3.08 -4.13 14.48
C ALA A 236 -4.31 -3.89 15.34
N MET A 237 -4.80 -4.91 16.04
CA MET A 237 -5.96 -4.76 16.94
C MET A 237 -5.67 -3.78 18.08
N ARG A 238 -4.44 -3.78 18.56
CA ARG A 238 -3.99 -2.86 19.59
C ARG A 238 -3.82 -1.45 19.05
N MET A 239 -3.15 -1.28 17.92
CA MET A 239 -3.01 0.03 17.23
C MET A 239 -4.38 0.65 16.96
N PHE A 240 -5.33 -0.14 16.50
CA PHE A 240 -6.68 0.31 16.18
C PHE A 240 -7.49 0.64 17.44
N ASN A 241 -7.65 -0.32 18.38
CA ASN A 241 -8.58 -0.20 19.51
C ASN A 241 -8.04 0.63 20.67
N GLU A 242 -6.73 0.52 20.99
CA GLU A 242 -6.15 1.18 22.16
C GLU A 242 -5.56 2.55 21.80
N TYR A 243 -4.92 2.67 20.63
CA TYR A 243 -4.26 3.90 20.23
C TYR A 243 -5.08 4.76 19.28
N GLY A 244 -6.13 4.23 18.65
CA GLY A 244 -6.97 4.97 17.71
C GLY A 244 -6.24 5.41 16.44
N ILE A 245 -5.22 4.67 16.02
CA ILE A 245 -4.46 4.95 14.81
C ILE A 245 -5.35 4.69 13.59
N LEU A 246 -5.32 5.58 12.61
CA LEU A 246 -6.00 5.37 11.33
C LEU A 246 -5.31 4.25 10.56
N MET A 247 -5.88 3.05 10.62
CA MET A 247 -5.37 1.87 9.97
C MET A 247 -6.17 1.51 8.74
N GLY A 248 -5.48 1.18 7.66
CA GLY A 248 -6.05 0.68 6.41
C GLY A 248 -5.61 -0.75 6.08
N LEU A 249 -6.23 -1.28 5.04
CA LEU A 249 -5.96 -2.61 4.51
C LEU A 249 -5.40 -2.49 3.09
N GLY A 250 -4.29 -3.15 2.82
CA GLY A 250 -3.65 -3.22 1.52
C GLY A 250 -3.36 -4.65 1.09
N THR A 251 -2.93 -4.82 -0.15
CA THR A 251 -2.59 -6.12 -0.76
C THR A 251 -1.09 -6.30 -0.99
N ASP A 252 -0.33 -5.22 -0.99
CA ASP A 252 1.10 -5.23 -1.33
C ASP A 252 1.34 -5.92 -2.70
N GLY A 253 2.32 -6.78 -2.80
CA GLY A 253 2.64 -7.55 -4.01
C GLY A 253 1.90 -8.87 -4.17
N TYR A 254 1.00 -9.25 -3.27
CA TYR A 254 0.42 -10.60 -3.21
C TYR A 254 -0.78 -10.81 -4.12
N THR A 255 -1.82 -9.98 -3.98
CA THR A 255 -3.05 -10.13 -4.74
C THR A 255 -3.50 -8.79 -5.33
N ASN A 256 -4.45 -8.81 -6.28
CA ASN A 256 -5.18 -7.65 -6.76
C ASN A 256 -6.65 -7.69 -6.29
N ASP A 257 -7.00 -8.68 -5.48
CA ASP A 257 -8.32 -8.82 -4.85
C ASP A 257 -8.24 -8.43 -3.37
N VAL A 258 -8.63 -7.21 -3.04
CA VAL A 258 -8.62 -6.73 -1.65
C VAL A 258 -9.58 -7.50 -0.74
N THR A 259 -10.53 -8.27 -1.30
CA THR A 259 -11.42 -9.13 -0.50
C THR A 259 -10.70 -10.38 0.04
N GLU A 260 -9.62 -10.82 -0.63
CA GLU A 260 -8.73 -11.84 -0.08
C GLU A 260 -8.00 -11.31 1.15
N SER A 261 -7.37 -10.12 1.06
CA SER A 261 -6.73 -9.47 2.21
C SER A 261 -7.72 -9.20 3.36
N TYR A 262 -8.97 -8.88 3.04
CA TYR A 262 -10.05 -8.76 4.03
C TYR A 262 -10.28 -10.06 4.80
N LYS A 263 -10.40 -11.19 4.09
CA LYS A 263 -10.58 -12.52 4.70
C LYS A 263 -9.35 -12.93 5.51
N VAL A 264 -8.16 -12.83 4.93
CA VAL A 264 -6.91 -13.18 5.59
C VAL A 264 -6.67 -12.32 6.83
N GLY A 265 -6.90 -11.01 6.75
CA GLY A 265 -6.81 -10.10 7.89
C GLY A 265 -7.70 -10.51 9.06
N ASN A 266 -8.93 -10.91 8.79
CA ASN A 266 -9.84 -11.40 9.84
C ASN A 266 -9.31 -12.67 10.51
N VAL A 267 -8.89 -13.67 9.74
CA VAL A 267 -8.51 -14.97 10.30
C VAL A 267 -7.14 -14.96 10.95
N ILE A 268 -6.16 -14.20 10.42
CA ILE A 268 -4.82 -14.18 10.98
C ILE A 268 -4.78 -13.51 12.36
N HIS A 269 -5.54 -12.44 12.56
CA HIS A 269 -5.58 -11.79 13.88
C HIS A 269 -6.26 -12.66 14.94
N LYS A 270 -7.34 -13.39 14.58
CA LYS A 270 -7.95 -14.39 15.45
C LYS A 270 -6.96 -15.49 15.84
N HIS A 271 -6.25 -16.00 14.85
CA HIS A 271 -5.27 -17.05 15.04
C HIS A 271 -4.10 -16.59 15.94
N HIS A 272 -3.54 -15.40 15.61
CA HIS A 272 -2.40 -14.85 16.34
C HIS A 272 -2.72 -14.52 17.80
N LEU A 273 -3.90 -13.95 18.07
CA LEU A 273 -4.34 -13.58 19.41
C LEU A 273 -4.99 -14.73 20.19
N ALA A 274 -5.28 -15.85 19.54
CA ALA A 274 -6.10 -16.94 20.08
C ALA A 274 -7.46 -16.43 20.64
N ASP A 275 -8.01 -15.37 20.00
CA ASP A 275 -9.27 -14.75 20.39
C ASP A 275 -10.28 -14.81 19.23
N PRO A 276 -11.40 -15.56 19.39
CA PRO A 276 -12.43 -15.66 18.36
C PRO A 276 -13.21 -14.36 18.14
N ASN A 277 -13.12 -13.40 19.04
CA ASN A 277 -13.80 -12.11 18.96
C ASN A 277 -12.96 -11.01 18.25
N ALA A 278 -11.66 -11.22 18.05
CA ALA A 278 -10.80 -10.26 17.36
C ALA A 278 -11.21 -10.04 15.90
N ALA A 279 -10.93 -8.87 15.38
CA ALA A 279 -10.99 -8.54 13.94
C ALA A 279 -12.38 -8.60 13.26
N TRP A 280 -13.47 -8.63 14.02
CA TRP A 280 -14.83 -8.61 13.47
C TRP A 280 -15.30 -7.23 13.02
N ALA A 281 -14.93 -6.18 13.76
CA ALA A 281 -15.27 -4.81 13.45
C ALA A 281 -14.08 -4.08 12.79
N GLU A 282 -12.87 -4.38 13.22
CA GLU A 282 -11.65 -3.67 12.85
C GLU A 282 -11.34 -3.82 11.36
N ILE A 283 -11.33 -5.06 10.85
CA ILE A 283 -11.01 -5.32 9.44
C ILE A 283 -12.06 -4.74 8.48
N PRO A 284 -13.38 -4.90 8.71
CA PRO A 284 -14.37 -4.16 7.93
C PRO A 284 -14.17 -2.65 7.94
N THR A 285 -13.92 -2.06 9.10
CA THR A 285 -13.68 -0.62 9.24
C THR A 285 -12.42 -0.20 8.48
N MET A 286 -11.32 -0.98 8.53
CA MET A 286 -10.11 -0.68 7.76
C MET A 286 -10.39 -0.61 6.26
N LEU A 287 -11.16 -1.55 5.70
CA LEU A 287 -11.43 -1.58 4.26
C LEU A 287 -12.49 -0.57 3.84
N PHE A 288 -13.64 -0.52 4.53
CA PHE A 288 -14.82 0.20 4.04
C PHE A 288 -14.90 1.65 4.52
N ASP A 289 -14.28 1.97 5.65
CA ASP A 289 -14.31 3.33 6.23
C ASP A 289 -12.94 4.01 6.16
N ASN A 290 -11.87 3.33 6.58
CA ASN A 290 -10.56 3.93 6.73
C ASN A 290 -9.81 4.06 5.40
N ASN A 291 -9.85 3.07 4.50
CA ASN A 291 -9.24 3.19 3.17
C ASN A 291 -9.80 4.40 2.40
N PRO A 292 -11.15 4.60 2.34
CA PRO A 292 -11.70 5.86 1.82
C PRO A 292 -11.24 7.10 2.56
N GLN A 293 -11.15 7.06 3.89
CA GLN A 293 -10.68 8.20 4.68
C GLN A 293 -9.22 8.55 4.35
N MET A 294 -8.34 7.55 4.18
CA MET A 294 -6.96 7.74 3.74
C MET A 294 -6.91 8.36 2.34
N ALA A 295 -7.70 7.83 1.39
CA ALA A 295 -7.79 8.36 0.04
C ALA A 295 -8.27 9.82 0.03
N ASN A 296 -9.24 10.17 0.87
CA ASN A 296 -9.76 11.53 1.00
C ASN A 296 -8.75 12.55 1.61
N ARG A 297 -7.59 12.11 2.09
CA ARG A 297 -6.48 13.00 2.43
C ARG A 297 -5.74 13.51 1.19
N TYR A 298 -5.88 12.84 0.05
CA TYR A 298 -5.19 13.13 -1.21
C TYR A 298 -6.13 13.63 -2.30
N PHE A 299 -7.29 12.98 -2.45
CA PHE A 299 -8.28 13.31 -3.48
C PHE A 299 -9.27 14.35 -2.96
N LYS A 300 -9.64 15.30 -3.84
CA LYS A 300 -10.54 16.41 -3.47
C LYS A 300 -12.00 15.98 -3.47
N THR A 301 -12.36 15.12 -4.43
CA THR A 301 -13.71 14.58 -4.55
C THR A 301 -13.88 13.47 -3.51
N LYS A 302 -14.93 13.53 -2.70
CA LYS A 302 -15.18 12.55 -1.64
C LYS A 302 -15.35 11.15 -2.21
N LEU A 303 -14.59 10.21 -1.68
CA LEU A 303 -14.56 8.80 -2.04
C LEU A 303 -15.22 7.93 -0.96
N GLY A 304 -15.69 6.73 -1.36
CA GLY A 304 -16.17 5.69 -0.45
C GLY A 304 -17.62 5.84 0.01
N VAL A 305 -18.37 6.79 -0.53
CA VAL A 305 -19.78 7.02 -0.19
C VAL A 305 -20.63 7.21 -1.44
N LEU A 306 -21.92 6.84 -1.34
CA LEU A 306 -22.92 7.10 -2.37
C LEU A 306 -23.78 8.28 -1.93
N GLU A 307 -23.31 9.49 -2.24
CA GLU A 307 -24.03 10.74 -1.93
C GLU A 307 -23.82 11.78 -3.05
N PRO A 308 -24.69 12.79 -3.15
CA PRO A 308 -24.51 13.87 -4.14
C PRO A 308 -23.15 14.56 -3.97
N ASN A 309 -22.47 14.82 -5.10
CA ASN A 309 -21.14 15.42 -5.20
C ASN A 309 -19.97 14.55 -4.73
N ALA A 310 -20.18 13.29 -4.35
CA ALA A 310 -19.11 12.31 -4.20
C ALA A 310 -18.70 11.74 -5.56
N ALA A 311 -17.50 11.14 -5.62
CA ALA A 311 -17.11 10.38 -6.80
C ALA A 311 -18.04 9.19 -7.00
N ALA A 312 -18.50 8.98 -8.22
CA ALA A 312 -19.33 7.82 -8.55
C ALA A 312 -18.43 6.60 -8.81
N ASP A 313 -17.83 6.11 -7.75
CA ASP A 313 -17.09 4.85 -7.72
C ASP A 313 -18.01 3.76 -7.15
N VAL A 314 -18.48 2.86 -8.01
CA VAL A 314 -19.46 1.83 -7.65
C VAL A 314 -19.05 0.50 -8.25
N ILE A 315 -19.21 -0.57 -7.48
CA ILE A 315 -19.10 -1.94 -7.98
C ILE A 315 -20.43 -2.67 -7.88
N ILE A 316 -20.70 -3.55 -8.82
CA ILE A 316 -21.83 -4.46 -8.79
C ILE A 316 -21.28 -5.86 -8.56
N VAL A 317 -21.84 -6.56 -7.55
CA VAL A 317 -21.39 -7.90 -7.16
C VAL A 317 -22.56 -8.86 -7.35
N ASP A 318 -22.36 -9.88 -8.17
CA ASP A 318 -23.33 -10.96 -8.39
C ASP A 318 -23.21 -12.00 -7.26
N TYR A 319 -23.88 -11.69 -6.15
CA TYR A 319 -23.85 -12.53 -4.95
C TYR A 319 -25.25 -13.00 -4.53
N HIS A 320 -25.42 -14.30 -4.49
CA HIS A 320 -26.65 -14.97 -4.04
C HIS A 320 -26.40 -15.64 -2.68
N GLY A 321 -26.66 -14.90 -1.60
CA GLY A 321 -26.44 -15.39 -0.23
C GLY A 321 -27.35 -16.56 0.12
N PRO A 322 -26.86 -17.60 0.80
CA PRO A 322 -27.67 -18.74 1.25
C PRO A 322 -28.65 -18.36 2.37
N THR A 323 -28.45 -17.23 3.02
CA THR A 323 -29.32 -16.66 4.05
C THR A 323 -29.64 -15.20 3.72
N PRO A 324 -30.74 -14.62 4.24
CA PRO A 324 -31.07 -13.21 4.00
C PRO A 324 -29.97 -12.29 4.50
N MET A 325 -29.54 -11.35 3.65
CA MET A 325 -28.60 -10.30 4.03
C MET A 325 -29.35 -9.18 4.75
N THR A 326 -28.82 -8.76 5.91
CA THR A 326 -29.34 -7.67 6.72
C THR A 326 -28.24 -6.68 7.05
N LYS A 327 -28.63 -5.56 7.65
CA LYS A 327 -27.68 -4.55 8.11
C LYS A 327 -26.69 -5.08 9.17
N GLU A 328 -27.11 -6.07 9.94
CA GLU A 328 -26.32 -6.65 11.04
C GLU A 328 -25.35 -7.74 10.57
N ASN A 329 -25.62 -8.39 9.40
CA ASN A 329 -24.84 -9.55 8.96
C ASN A 329 -24.12 -9.38 7.61
N TYR A 330 -24.24 -8.22 6.94
CA TYR A 330 -23.66 -8.03 5.59
C TYR A 330 -22.14 -8.24 5.58
N ASN A 331 -21.41 -7.80 6.64
CA ASN A 331 -19.98 -8.04 6.76
C ASN A 331 -19.62 -9.52 6.78
N MET A 332 -20.46 -10.36 7.37
CA MET A 332 -20.27 -11.82 7.37
C MET A 332 -20.52 -12.41 5.97
N HIS A 333 -21.50 -11.90 5.23
CA HIS A 333 -21.71 -12.28 3.83
C HIS A 333 -20.50 -11.93 2.96
N ILE A 334 -19.91 -10.74 3.16
CA ILE A 334 -18.67 -10.35 2.46
C ILE A 334 -17.54 -11.30 2.84
N LEU A 335 -17.30 -11.47 4.15
CA LEU A 335 -16.17 -12.27 4.66
C LEU A 335 -16.23 -13.74 4.21
N PHE A 336 -17.40 -14.36 4.27
CA PHE A 336 -17.55 -15.81 4.05
C PHE A 336 -18.05 -16.17 2.67
N GLY A 337 -18.72 -15.26 1.97
CA GLY A 337 -19.44 -15.57 0.75
C GLY A 337 -18.99 -14.80 -0.49
N MET A 338 -18.36 -13.63 -0.36
CA MET A 338 -17.96 -12.82 -1.51
C MET A 338 -16.47 -12.94 -1.79
N ASN A 339 -16.10 -12.73 -3.06
CA ASN A 339 -14.74 -12.55 -3.54
C ASN A 339 -14.74 -11.63 -4.77
N GLY A 340 -13.57 -11.13 -5.16
CA GLY A 340 -13.46 -10.22 -6.31
C GLY A 340 -13.98 -10.81 -7.63
N GLY A 341 -13.88 -12.12 -7.83
CA GLY A 341 -14.40 -12.79 -9.02
C GLY A 341 -15.93 -12.73 -9.22
N MET A 342 -16.68 -12.27 -8.21
CA MET A 342 -18.13 -12.02 -8.29
C MET A 342 -18.48 -10.60 -8.74
N VAL A 343 -17.50 -9.73 -8.93
CA VAL A 343 -17.72 -8.37 -9.46
C VAL A 343 -18.05 -8.46 -10.94
N THR A 344 -19.21 -7.93 -11.32
CA THR A 344 -19.66 -7.91 -12.72
C THR A 344 -19.39 -6.58 -13.39
N ASP A 345 -19.46 -5.49 -12.65
CA ASP A 345 -19.25 -4.14 -13.17
C ASP A 345 -18.47 -3.29 -12.17
N THR A 346 -17.55 -2.50 -12.70
CA THR A 346 -16.80 -1.50 -11.93
C THR A 346 -16.96 -0.14 -12.60
N VAL A 347 -17.48 0.82 -11.86
CA VAL A 347 -17.63 2.21 -12.29
C VAL A 347 -16.64 3.06 -11.52
N ILE A 348 -15.83 3.84 -12.22
CA ILE A 348 -14.85 4.76 -11.63
C ILE A 348 -15.09 6.15 -12.20
N ASN A 349 -15.34 7.13 -11.34
CA ASN A 349 -15.58 8.52 -11.70
C ASN A 349 -16.66 8.68 -12.80
N LEU A 350 -17.79 7.98 -12.68
CA LEU A 350 -18.89 7.87 -13.66
C LEU A 350 -18.55 7.12 -14.97
N SER A 351 -17.32 6.66 -15.15
CA SER A 351 -16.98 5.83 -16.31
C SER A 351 -17.24 4.35 -15.99
N LEU A 352 -18.14 3.72 -16.73
CA LEU A 352 -18.37 2.28 -16.62
C LEU A 352 -17.28 1.55 -17.40
N ILE A 353 -16.52 0.75 -16.70
CA ILE A 353 -15.48 -0.09 -17.28
C ILE A 353 -16.05 -1.50 -17.44
N HIS A 354 -16.41 -1.85 -18.67
CA HIS A 354 -16.79 -3.21 -19.02
C HIS A 354 -15.54 -4.06 -19.26
N ILE A 355 -15.44 -5.18 -18.55
CA ILE A 355 -14.30 -6.08 -18.64
C ILE A 355 -14.75 -7.41 -19.22
#